data_af8814bd4d4f4e1b5ec563db4291cb2a
#
_entry.id   af8814bd4d4f4e1b5ec563db4291cb2a
#
_cell.length_a   1.000
_cell.length_b   1.000
_cell.length_c   1.000
_cell.angle_alpha   90.00
_cell.angle_beta   90.00
_cell.angle_gamma   90.00
#
_symmetry.space_group_name_H-M   'P 1'
#
loop_
_entity.id
_entity.type
_entity.pdbx_description
1 polymer ?
#
loop_
_entity_poly.entity_id
_entity_poly.type
_entity_poly.pdbx_seq_one_letter_code
_entity_poly.pdbx_strand_id
1 'polypeptide(L)'
;LGSIVDLTRLPSALFVVDVMKEHIAVREANRLGIPVFGMVDTNSNPNNIDYVIPANDDATKSVEVILGAICEAMNEGLQERKAEKIDAEAAEEAPKRERKAKAAVKKERTKKEDDDALNANVAGKFAKDEE
;
A
#
# COMPACT_ATOMS: atom_id res chain seq x y z
N LEU A 1 17.44 14.08 17.74
CA LEU A 1 16.26 13.18 17.88
C LEU A 1 14.99 13.74 17.25
N GLY A 2 14.98 14.98 16.75
CA GLY A 2 13.80 15.60 16.14
C GLY A 2 13.32 14.93 14.84
N SER A 3 14.22 14.29 14.10
CA SER A 3 13.90 13.62 12.82
C SER A 3 13.05 12.34 12.95
N ILE A 4 12.95 11.78 14.14
CA ILE A 4 12.16 10.56 14.40
C ILE A 4 10.87 10.81 15.18
N VAL A 5 10.53 12.06 15.48
CA VAL A 5 9.31 12.42 16.21
C VAL A 5 8.04 11.99 15.43
N ASP A 6 8.10 12.04 14.12
CA ASP A 6 6.97 11.68 13.23
C ASP A 6 6.89 10.18 12.92
N LEU A 7 7.78 9.37 13.48
CA LEU A 7 7.79 7.92 13.28
C LEU A 7 6.66 7.27 14.09
N THR A 8 5.55 6.97 13.43
CA THR A 8 4.35 6.39 14.07
C THR A 8 4.36 4.86 14.16
N ARG A 9 5.23 4.20 13.41
CA ARG A 9 5.35 2.73 13.38
C ARG A 9 6.80 2.30 13.44
N LEU A 10 7.04 1.15 14.06
CA LEU A 10 8.35 0.51 14.05
C LEU A 10 8.75 0.15 12.61
N PRO A 11 10.05 0.27 12.26
CA PRO A 11 10.56 -0.21 10.99
C PRO A 11 10.41 -1.71 10.87
N SER A 12 10.14 -2.19 9.66
CA SER A 12 9.95 -3.63 9.39
C SER A 12 11.28 -4.38 9.27
N ALA A 13 12.38 -3.67 9.03
CA ALA A 13 13.72 -4.20 8.96
C ALA A 13 14.73 -3.09 9.26
N LEU A 14 15.91 -3.46 9.72
CA LEU A 14 17.05 -2.56 9.93
C LEU A 14 18.22 -3.02 9.05
N PHE A 15 18.82 -2.10 8.31
CA PHE A 15 20.07 -2.34 7.61
C PHE A 15 21.20 -1.56 8.26
N VAL A 16 22.32 -2.25 8.59
CA VAL A 16 23.45 -1.69 9.31
C VAL A 16 24.72 -1.85 8.47
N VAL A 17 25.45 -0.75 8.29
CA VAL A 17 26.71 -0.77 7.51
C VAL A 17 27.91 -1.19 8.37
N ASP A 18 28.02 -0.70 9.59
CA ASP A 18 29.09 -1.00 10.54
C ASP A 18 28.50 -1.55 11.84
N VAL A 19 28.47 -2.86 11.97
CA VAL A 19 27.87 -3.54 13.11
C VAL A 19 28.61 -3.23 14.42
N MET A 20 29.90 -3.00 14.36
CA MET A 20 30.70 -2.71 15.56
C MET A 20 30.41 -1.34 16.12
N LYS A 21 30.29 -0.33 15.27
CA LYS A 21 29.95 1.03 15.71
C LYS A 21 28.47 1.16 16.08
N GLU A 22 27.59 0.51 15.32
CA GLU A 22 26.14 0.63 15.48
C GLU A 22 25.52 -0.48 16.37
N HIS A 23 26.31 -1.03 17.27
CA HIS A 23 25.90 -2.13 18.17
C HIS A 23 24.67 -1.78 19.05
N ILE A 24 24.42 -0.51 19.32
CA ILE A 24 23.25 -0.05 20.07
C ILE A 24 22.00 -0.29 19.24
N ALA A 25 22.00 0.14 17.97
CA ALA A 25 20.87 -0.04 17.07
C ALA A 25 20.55 -1.52 16.85
N VAL A 26 21.56 -2.35 16.66
CA VAL A 26 21.43 -3.81 16.54
C VAL A 26 20.78 -4.42 17.79
N ARG A 27 21.21 -4.01 18.97
CA ARG A 27 20.67 -4.51 20.24
C ARG A 27 19.22 -4.09 20.45
N GLU A 28 18.87 -2.86 20.07
CA GLU A 28 17.49 -2.37 20.14
C GLU A 28 16.58 -3.11 19.15
N ALA A 29 17.03 -3.29 17.91
CA ALA A 29 16.30 -4.04 16.89
C ALA A 29 15.99 -5.47 17.37
N ASN A 30 16.99 -6.17 17.90
CA ASN A 30 16.83 -7.52 18.43
C ASN A 30 15.82 -7.58 19.61
N ARG A 31 15.80 -6.56 20.47
CA ARG A 31 14.81 -6.48 21.57
C ARG A 31 13.39 -6.24 21.08
N LEU A 32 13.26 -5.54 19.98
CA LEU A 32 11.97 -5.22 19.35
C LEU A 32 11.51 -6.28 18.34
N GLY A 33 12.32 -7.31 18.08
CA GLY A 33 12.04 -8.36 17.11
C GLY A 33 12.07 -7.85 15.67
N ILE A 34 12.87 -6.81 15.39
CA ILE A 34 13.07 -6.25 14.06
C ILE A 34 14.21 -7.01 13.39
N PRO A 35 14.02 -7.62 12.21
CA PRO A 35 15.08 -8.33 11.50
C PRO A 35 16.20 -7.38 11.10
N VAL A 36 17.44 -7.81 11.34
CA VAL A 36 18.65 -7.01 11.11
C VAL A 36 19.44 -7.60 9.94
N PHE A 37 19.66 -6.77 8.94
CA PHE A 37 20.61 -7.00 7.85
C PHE A 37 21.87 -6.20 8.14
N GLY A 38 23.03 -6.83 8.13
CA GLY A 38 24.26 -6.14 8.49
C GLY A 38 25.42 -6.46 7.58
N MET A 39 26.17 -5.41 7.19
CA MET A 39 27.51 -5.59 6.64
C MET A 39 28.47 -5.94 7.79
N VAL A 40 29.11 -7.08 7.68
CA VAL A 40 29.99 -7.62 8.72
C VAL A 40 31.38 -7.78 8.16
N ASP A 41 32.30 -6.99 8.67
CA ASP A 41 33.73 -7.10 8.39
C ASP A 41 34.43 -8.03 9.42
N THR A 42 35.69 -8.28 9.24
CA THR A 42 36.53 -9.19 10.04
C THR A 42 36.62 -8.80 11.52
N ASN A 43 36.36 -7.51 11.85
CA ASN A 43 36.40 -6.97 13.21
C ASN A 43 35.04 -7.05 13.94
N SER A 44 33.97 -7.51 13.25
CA SER A 44 32.60 -7.46 13.76
C SER A 44 32.09 -8.85 14.13
N ASN A 45 31.20 -8.92 15.14
CA ASN A 45 30.58 -10.15 15.60
C ASN A 45 29.23 -10.38 14.89
N PRO A 46 29.08 -11.46 14.10
CA PRO A 46 27.86 -11.74 13.35
C PRO A 46 26.69 -12.30 14.20
N ASN A 47 26.93 -12.72 15.43
CA ASN A 47 25.96 -13.50 16.22
C ASN A 47 24.61 -12.82 16.50
N ASN A 48 24.55 -11.50 16.38
CA ASN A 48 23.32 -10.72 16.63
C ASN A 48 22.68 -10.19 15.35
N ILE A 49 23.10 -10.69 14.18
CA ILE A 49 22.63 -10.28 12.88
C ILE A 49 21.87 -11.44 12.23
N ASP A 50 20.64 -11.18 11.81
CA ASP A 50 19.82 -12.23 11.19
C ASP A 50 20.29 -12.54 9.77
N TYR A 51 20.68 -11.51 9.03
CA TYR A 51 21.14 -11.61 7.64
C TYR A 51 22.50 -10.95 7.50
N VAL A 52 23.54 -11.76 7.52
CA VAL A 52 24.93 -11.32 7.44
C VAL A 52 25.36 -11.14 5.99
N ILE A 53 25.89 -9.97 5.68
CA ILE A 53 26.54 -9.65 4.40
C ILE A 53 28.04 -9.47 4.67
N PRO A 54 28.88 -10.49 4.39
CA PRO A 54 30.32 -10.37 4.61
C PRO A 54 30.92 -9.41 3.58
N ALA A 55 31.35 -8.26 4.05
CA ALA A 55 31.90 -7.20 3.19
C ALA A 55 32.75 -6.23 4.01
N ASN A 56 33.57 -5.47 3.31
CA ASN A 56 34.37 -4.40 3.91
C ASN A 56 33.47 -3.16 4.13
N ASP A 57 33.34 -2.74 5.38
CA ASP A 57 32.51 -1.62 5.81
C ASP A 57 33.23 -0.26 5.83
N ASP A 58 34.57 -0.24 5.65
CA ASP A 58 35.38 0.97 5.58
C ASP A 58 35.55 1.48 4.13
N ALA A 59 35.47 0.60 3.14
CA ALA A 59 35.69 0.98 1.75
C ALA A 59 34.43 1.57 1.10
N THR A 60 34.46 2.85 0.74
CA THR A 60 33.33 3.55 0.10
C THR A 60 32.74 2.79 -1.09
N LYS A 61 33.58 2.23 -1.95
CA LYS A 61 33.12 1.45 -3.11
C LYS A 61 32.39 0.17 -2.72
N SER A 62 32.82 -0.51 -1.66
CA SER A 62 32.14 -1.71 -1.15
C SER A 62 30.74 -1.37 -0.63
N VAL A 63 30.65 -0.31 0.17
CA VAL A 63 29.39 0.20 0.71
C VAL A 63 28.45 0.65 -0.40
N GLU A 64 28.96 1.39 -1.39
CA GLU A 64 28.20 1.90 -2.53
C GLU A 64 27.53 0.77 -3.35
N VAL A 65 28.29 -0.26 -3.67
CA VAL A 65 27.77 -1.41 -4.45
C VAL A 65 26.65 -2.15 -3.70
N ILE A 66 26.86 -2.40 -2.40
CA ILE A 66 25.87 -3.13 -1.60
C ILE A 66 24.62 -2.29 -1.34
N LEU A 67 24.80 -1.01 -1.00
CA LEU A 67 23.67 -0.11 -0.83
C LEU A 67 22.89 0.08 -2.13
N GLY A 68 23.59 0.15 -3.27
CA GLY A 68 22.95 0.22 -4.58
C GLY A 68 21.99 -0.96 -4.80
N ALA A 69 22.48 -2.19 -4.62
CA ALA A 69 21.66 -3.38 -4.78
C ALA A 69 20.47 -3.43 -3.81
N ILE A 70 20.65 -3.01 -2.55
CA ILE A 70 19.56 -2.97 -1.57
C ILE A 70 18.53 -1.91 -1.96
N CYS A 71 18.96 -0.72 -2.39
CA CYS A 71 18.06 0.34 -2.83
C CYS A 71 17.25 -0.07 -4.07
N GLU A 72 17.86 -0.79 -5.01
CA GLU A 72 17.15 -1.35 -6.17
C GLU A 72 16.06 -2.33 -5.73
N ALA A 73 16.39 -3.31 -4.89
CA ALA A 73 15.42 -4.27 -4.37
C ALA A 73 14.29 -3.60 -3.58
N MET A 74 14.61 -2.57 -2.78
CA MET A 74 13.60 -1.78 -2.06
C MET A 74 12.67 -1.03 -3.03
N ASN A 75 13.20 -0.47 -4.10
CA ASN A 75 12.41 0.25 -5.11
C ASN A 75 11.47 -0.73 -5.86
N GLU A 76 11.94 -1.91 -6.22
CA GLU A 76 11.12 -2.95 -6.84
C GLU A 76 9.95 -3.32 -5.92
N GLY A 77 10.21 -3.64 -4.66
CA GLY A 77 9.16 -3.98 -3.70
C GLY A 77 8.17 -2.83 -3.43
N LEU A 78 8.63 -1.57 -3.48
CA LEU A 78 7.74 -0.41 -3.39
C LEU A 78 6.86 -0.24 -4.63
N GLN A 79 7.37 -0.57 -5.81
CA GLN A 79 6.59 -0.53 -7.06
C GLN A 79 5.53 -1.64 -7.09
N GLU A 80 5.90 -2.86 -6.74
CA GLU A 80 4.98 -3.99 -6.60
C GLU A 80 3.84 -3.68 -5.63
N ARG A 81 4.17 -3.17 -4.45
CA ARG A 81 3.17 -2.76 -3.46
C ARG A 81 2.25 -1.64 -3.94
N LYS A 82 2.74 -0.72 -4.79
CA LYS A 82 1.89 0.32 -5.39
C LYS A 82 0.95 -0.28 -6.44
N ALA A 83 1.44 -1.20 -7.27
CA ALA A 83 0.64 -1.90 -8.26
C ALA A 83 -0.47 -2.72 -7.59
N GLU A 84 -0.16 -3.52 -6.58
CA GLU A 84 -1.13 -4.28 -5.80
C GLU A 84 -2.23 -3.42 -5.17
N LYS A 85 -1.87 -2.22 -4.67
CA LYS A 85 -2.86 -1.29 -4.12
C LYS A 85 -3.80 -0.75 -5.19
N ILE A 86 -3.28 -0.39 -6.35
CA ILE A 86 -4.10 0.11 -7.48
C ILE A 86 -5.06 -0.99 -7.93
N ASP A 87 -4.59 -2.22 -8.04
CA ASP A 87 -5.42 -3.36 -8.44
C ASP A 87 -6.49 -3.69 -7.38
N ALA A 88 -6.14 -3.60 -6.11
CA ALA A 88 -7.09 -3.80 -5.00
C ALA A 88 -8.15 -2.69 -4.97
N GLU A 89 -7.78 -1.42 -5.15
CA GLU A 89 -8.72 -0.30 -5.22
C GLU A 89 -9.63 -0.40 -6.45
N ALA A 90 -9.10 -0.80 -7.60
CA ALA A 90 -9.88 -1.06 -8.81
C ALA A 90 -10.89 -2.21 -8.62
N ALA A 91 -10.49 -3.27 -7.94
CA ALA A 91 -11.36 -4.40 -7.62
C ALA A 91 -12.48 -4.04 -6.64
N GLU A 92 -12.24 -3.11 -5.71
CA GLU A 92 -13.28 -2.61 -4.80
C GLU A 92 -14.25 -1.61 -5.45
N GLU A 93 -13.77 -0.82 -6.41
CA GLU A 93 -14.61 0.16 -7.09
C GLU A 93 -15.52 -0.46 -8.15
N ALA A 94 -15.10 -1.52 -8.83
CA ALA A 94 -15.88 -2.17 -9.87
C ALA A 94 -17.30 -2.57 -9.41
N PRO A 95 -17.49 -3.29 -8.27
CA PRO A 95 -18.83 -3.65 -7.79
C PRO A 95 -19.65 -2.45 -7.31
N LYS A 96 -19.00 -1.37 -6.83
CA LYS A 96 -19.70 -0.12 -6.43
C LYS A 96 -20.23 0.63 -7.65
N ARG A 97 -19.49 0.65 -8.76
CA ARG A 97 -19.92 1.26 -10.02
C ARG A 97 -21.07 0.49 -10.66
N GLU A 98 -21.02 -0.84 -10.68
CA GLU A 98 -22.14 -1.66 -11.17
C GLU A 98 -23.42 -1.49 -10.35
N ARG A 99 -23.33 -1.44 -9.02
CA ARG A 99 -24.48 -1.20 -8.14
C ARG A 99 -25.10 0.17 -8.36
N LYS A 100 -24.26 1.22 -8.54
CA LYS A 100 -24.74 2.57 -8.86
C LYS A 100 -25.41 2.63 -10.24
N ALA A 101 -24.83 1.97 -11.25
CA ALA A 101 -25.41 1.90 -12.59
C ALA A 101 -26.77 1.17 -12.59
N LYS A 102 -26.86 0.01 -11.92
CA LYS A 102 -28.13 -0.74 -11.78
C LYS A 102 -29.18 0.05 -11.00
N ALA A 103 -28.79 0.81 -9.98
CA ALA A 103 -29.69 1.69 -9.22
C ALA A 103 -30.18 2.88 -10.04
N ALA A 104 -29.34 3.46 -10.90
CA ALA A 104 -29.73 4.57 -11.79
C ALA A 104 -30.72 4.10 -12.85
N VAL A 105 -30.46 2.95 -13.49
CA VAL A 105 -31.35 2.36 -14.48
C VAL A 105 -32.70 1.98 -13.86
N LYS A 106 -32.72 1.47 -12.62
CA LYS A 106 -33.97 1.15 -11.92
C LYS A 106 -34.78 2.40 -11.59
N LYS A 107 -34.13 3.52 -11.21
CA LYS A 107 -34.80 4.82 -10.97
C LYS A 107 -35.39 5.44 -12.24
N GLU A 108 -34.68 5.32 -13.36
CA GLU A 108 -35.23 5.80 -14.66
C GLU A 108 -36.47 4.98 -15.11
N ARG A 109 -36.41 3.67 -14.89
CA ARG A 109 -37.51 2.78 -15.25
C ARG A 109 -38.76 3.03 -14.43
N THR A 110 -38.65 3.19 -13.11
CA THR A 110 -39.79 3.56 -12.24
C THR A 110 -40.36 4.91 -12.57
N LYS A 111 -39.52 5.93 -12.89
CA LYS A 111 -39.98 7.24 -13.27
C LYS A 111 -40.75 7.24 -14.60
N LYS A 112 -40.34 6.40 -15.55
CA LYS A 112 -41.02 6.24 -16.83
C LYS A 112 -42.35 5.52 -16.68
N GLU A 113 -42.41 4.49 -15.83
CA GLU A 113 -43.67 3.79 -15.50
C GLU A 113 -44.67 4.70 -14.78
N ASP A 114 -44.21 5.59 -13.88
CA ASP A 114 -45.06 6.57 -13.20
C ASP A 114 -45.58 7.66 -14.18
N ASP A 115 -44.72 8.16 -15.09
CA ASP A 115 -45.11 9.17 -16.11
C ASP A 115 -46.11 8.56 -17.14
N ASP A 116 -45.92 7.29 -17.55
CA ASP A 116 -46.83 6.60 -18.45
C ASP A 116 -48.20 6.33 -17.77
N ALA A 117 -48.22 6.00 -16.49
CA ALA A 117 -49.44 5.79 -15.70
C ALA A 117 -50.21 7.12 -15.50
N LEU A 118 -49.48 8.22 -15.30
CA LEU A 118 -50.08 9.57 -15.18
C LEU A 118 -50.74 9.99 -16.51
N ASN A 119 -50.09 9.76 -17.63
CA ASN A 119 -50.54 10.09 -18.97
C ASN A 119 -51.79 9.28 -19.37
N ALA A 120 -51.82 7.98 -19.02
CA ALA A 120 -52.97 7.12 -19.24
C ALA A 120 -54.21 7.56 -18.42
N ASN A 121 -53.98 8.06 -17.19
CA ASN A 121 -55.05 8.49 -16.31
C ASN A 121 -55.66 9.86 -16.76
N VAL A 122 -54.85 10.73 -17.37
CA VAL A 122 -55.30 12.01 -17.95
C VAL A 122 -56.09 11.75 -19.22
N ALA A 123 -55.64 10.86 -20.10
CA ALA A 123 -56.36 10.50 -21.34
C ALA A 123 -57.73 9.88 -21.03
N GLY A 124 -57.85 9.05 -19.98
CA GLY A 124 -59.12 8.43 -19.56
C GLY A 124 -60.14 9.42 -18.94
N LYS A 125 -59.70 10.56 -18.45
CA LYS A 125 -60.59 11.64 -17.96
C LYS A 125 -61.22 12.46 -19.10
N PHE A 126 -60.44 12.80 -20.12
CA PHE A 126 -60.95 13.53 -21.29
C PHE A 126 -61.94 12.74 -22.13
N ALA A 127 -61.90 11.45 -22.11
CA ALA A 127 -62.84 10.58 -22.85
C ALA A 127 -64.21 10.44 -22.16
N LYS A 128 -64.42 10.95 -20.94
CA LYS A 128 -65.66 10.85 -20.19
C LYS A 128 -66.51 12.16 -20.21
N ASP A 129 -65.94 13.22 -20.68
CA ASP A 129 -66.62 14.53 -20.73
C ASP A 129 -67.26 14.84 -22.13
N GLU A 130 -67.24 13.87 -23.06
CA GLU A 130 -67.92 14.01 -24.40
C GLU A 130 -69.17 13.12 -24.58
N GLU A 131 -69.77 12.61 -23.52
CA GLU A 131 -71.14 12.04 -23.51
C GLU A 131 -72.03 12.96 -22.63
#